data_9a2f16c2ce97c42573ca84ed8d6698bf
#
_entry.id   9a2f16c2ce97c42573ca84ed8d6698bf
#
_cell.length_a   1.000
_cell.length_b   1.000
_cell.length_c   1.000
_cell.angle_alpha   90.00
_cell.angle_beta   90.00
_cell.angle_gamma   90.00
#
_symmetry.space_group_name_H-M   'P 1'
#
loop_
_entity.id
_entity.type
_entity.pdbx_description
1 polymer ?
#
loop_
_entity_poly.entity_id
_entity_poly.type
_entity_poly.pdbx_seq_one_letter_code
_entity_poly.pdbx_strand_id
1 'polypeptide(L)'
;LPIDNIRVVTNSLPVFLILNERKLTDLILIGGNYRSITGAFVGTLTLQNLANLQFSKAFVSCNGIQDNAIATFSEEEGESQRIALNNSNKKYLLADNSKFNKFDFYTFYNISDIDTIVSDSKLSKETFEQLSKQTKIILSKP
;
A
#
# COMPACT_ATOMS: atom_id res chain seq x y z
N LEU A 1 7.65 -12.70 9.96
CA LEU A 1 8.80 -11.86 10.35
C LEU A 1 8.78 -11.62 11.86
N PRO A 2 9.89 -11.86 12.54
CA PRO A 2 9.99 -11.40 13.93
C PRO A 2 9.89 -9.87 13.91
N ILE A 3 8.89 -9.35 14.61
CA ILE A 3 8.62 -7.91 14.60
C ILE A 3 9.50 -7.13 15.59
N ASP A 4 10.36 -7.82 16.32
CA ASP A 4 11.12 -7.21 17.41
C ASP A 4 12.25 -6.29 16.94
N ASN A 5 12.72 -6.46 15.71
CA ASN A 5 13.87 -5.71 15.17
C ASN A 5 13.53 -4.87 13.95
N ILE A 6 12.26 -4.50 13.79
CA ILE A 6 11.84 -3.65 12.66
C ILE A 6 11.24 -2.36 13.17
N ARG A 7 11.47 -1.29 12.40
CA ARG A 7 10.75 -0.04 12.56
C ARG A 7 9.59 -0.04 11.59
N VAL A 8 8.40 0.27 12.08
CA VAL A 8 7.21 0.43 11.23
C VAL A 8 6.76 1.87 11.26
N VAL A 9 6.57 2.43 10.07
CA VAL A 9 6.00 3.75 9.87
C VAL A 9 4.66 3.56 9.18
N THR A 10 3.62 4.14 9.73
CA THR A 10 2.28 4.03 9.15
C THR A 10 1.53 5.36 9.30
N ASN A 11 0.64 5.65 8.36
CA ASN A 11 -0.32 6.74 8.46
C ASN A 11 -1.73 6.22 8.81
N SER A 12 -1.86 4.92 9.06
CA SER A 12 -3.14 4.29 9.37
C SER A 12 -3.30 4.12 10.87
N LEU A 13 -4.35 4.73 11.42
CA LEU A 13 -4.66 4.57 12.84
C LEU A 13 -5.00 3.12 13.20
N PRO A 14 -5.84 2.40 12.43
CA PRO A 14 -6.10 0.99 12.74
C PRO A 14 -4.85 0.12 12.75
N VAL A 15 -3.95 0.30 11.78
CA VAL A 15 -2.70 -0.45 11.74
C VAL A 15 -1.83 -0.12 12.95
N PHE A 16 -1.73 1.17 13.30
CA PHE A 16 -0.97 1.60 14.48
C PHE A 16 -1.48 0.90 15.74
N LEU A 17 -2.79 0.88 15.95
CA LEU A 17 -3.39 0.28 17.13
C LEU A 17 -3.12 -1.23 17.21
N ILE A 18 -3.21 -1.93 16.09
CA ILE A 18 -2.93 -3.37 16.04
C ILE A 18 -1.46 -3.66 16.38
N LEU A 19 -0.55 -2.90 15.80
CA LEU A 19 0.88 -3.09 16.06
C LEU A 19 1.27 -2.71 17.48
N ASN A 20 0.62 -1.70 18.04
CA ASN A 20 0.84 -1.31 19.43
C ASN A 20 0.42 -2.42 20.40
N GLU A 21 -0.71 -3.10 20.11
CA GLU A 21 -1.15 -4.26 20.90
C GLU A 21 -0.13 -5.40 20.84
N ARG A 22 0.57 -5.55 19.72
CA ARG A 22 1.62 -6.55 19.56
C ARG A 22 2.95 -6.14 20.18
N LYS A 23 2.97 -5.05 20.92
CA LYS A 23 4.15 -4.52 21.63
C LYS A 23 5.34 -4.22 20.71
N LEU A 24 5.07 -3.82 19.48
CA LEU A 24 6.10 -3.30 18.60
C LEU A 24 6.56 -1.96 19.17
N THR A 25 7.83 -1.87 19.57
CA THR A 25 8.34 -0.71 20.30
C THR A 25 8.84 0.42 19.39
N ASP A 26 9.23 0.09 18.16
CA ASP A 26 9.73 1.08 17.20
C ASP A 26 8.64 1.36 16.16
N LEU A 27 7.63 2.10 16.56
CA LEU A 27 6.42 2.34 15.79
C LEU A 27 6.18 3.85 15.68
N ILE A 28 6.08 4.33 14.43
CA ILE A 28 5.86 5.74 14.14
C ILE A 28 4.51 5.89 13.44
N LEU A 29 3.65 6.75 13.99
CA LEU A 29 2.41 7.14 13.33
C LEU A 29 2.62 8.51 12.69
N ILE A 30 2.46 8.59 11.37
CA ILE A 30 2.53 9.84 10.64
C ILE A 30 1.15 10.52 10.71
N GLY A 31 1.10 11.69 11.28
CA GLY A 31 -0.13 12.47 11.39
C GLY A 31 -0.43 13.31 10.16
N GLY A 32 -1.51 14.04 10.24
CA GLY A 32 -2.01 14.91 9.16
C GLY A 32 -3.50 15.13 9.34
N ASN A 33 -4.22 15.30 8.24
CA ASN A 33 -5.67 15.37 8.25
C ASN A 33 -6.25 13.95 8.35
N TYR A 34 -7.08 13.72 9.34
CA TYR A 34 -7.66 12.40 9.58
C TYR A 34 -8.88 12.16 8.69
N ARG A 35 -8.87 11.07 7.92
CA ARG A 35 -10.01 10.61 7.13
C ARG A 35 -10.68 9.46 7.86
N SER A 36 -11.87 9.72 8.42
CA SER A 36 -12.59 8.72 9.22
C SER A 36 -13.00 7.49 8.39
N ILE A 37 -13.27 7.66 7.11
CA ILE A 37 -13.70 6.56 6.22
C ILE A 37 -12.61 5.49 6.11
N THR A 38 -11.36 5.89 6.02
CA THR A 38 -10.24 4.95 5.85
C THR A 38 -9.42 4.77 7.13
N GLY A 39 -9.58 5.67 8.10
CA GLY A 39 -8.76 5.66 9.30
C GLY A 39 -7.32 6.12 9.06
N ALA A 40 -7.08 6.80 7.96
CA ALA A 40 -5.73 7.23 7.59
C ALA A 40 -5.55 8.74 7.73
N PHE A 41 -4.30 9.15 7.97
CA PHE A 41 -3.89 10.55 7.94
C PHE A 41 -3.32 10.87 6.57
N VAL A 42 -3.74 11.99 6.00
CA VAL A 42 -3.39 12.41 4.64
C VAL A 42 -3.17 13.92 4.60
N GLY A 43 -2.74 14.42 3.44
CA GLY A 43 -2.58 15.84 3.18
C GLY A 43 -1.15 16.33 3.34
N THR A 44 -0.99 17.66 3.32
CA THR A 44 0.32 18.30 3.23
C THR A 44 1.28 17.91 4.36
N LEU A 45 0.79 17.88 5.60
CA LEU A 45 1.65 17.52 6.74
C LEU A 45 2.15 16.07 6.62
N THR A 46 1.27 15.17 6.20
CA THR A 46 1.65 13.76 5.97
C THR A 46 2.73 13.66 4.90
N LEU A 47 2.54 14.36 3.78
CA LEU A 47 3.49 14.33 2.67
C LEU A 47 4.86 14.91 3.07
N GLN A 48 4.87 16.01 3.81
CA GLN A 48 6.11 16.62 4.29
C GLN A 48 6.91 15.68 5.18
N ASN A 49 6.23 14.96 6.06
CA ASN A 49 6.90 13.99 6.93
C ASN A 49 7.43 12.79 6.14
N LEU A 50 6.63 12.25 5.23
CA LEU A 50 7.05 11.10 4.42
C LEU A 50 8.22 11.43 3.49
N ALA A 51 8.28 12.66 2.99
CA ALA A 51 9.30 13.07 2.02
C ALA A 51 10.74 12.94 2.55
N ASN A 52 10.92 12.97 3.85
CA ASN A 52 12.24 12.88 4.48
C ASN A 52 12.62 11.48 4.94
N LEU A 53 11.78 10.48 4.68
CA LEU A 53 11.96 9.13 5.15
C LEU A 53 12.32 8.19 4.01
N GLN A 54 13.17 7.21 4.31
CA GLN A 54 13.54 6.14 3.38
C GLN A 54 13.17 4.80 4.01
N PHE A 55 12.64 3.88 3.20
CA PHE A 55 12.16 2.59 3.67
C PHE A 55 12.83 1.45 2.94
N SER A 56 13.08 0.35 3.64
CA SER A 56 13.49 -0.88 2.97
C SER A 56 12.32 -1.48 2.19
N LYS A 57 11.11 -1.41 2.75
CA LYS A 57 9.89 -1.94 2.12
C LYS A 57 8.73 -0.99 2.34
N ALA A 58 7.88 -0.86 1.34
CA ALA A 58 6.59 -0.18 1.48
C ALA A 58 5.47 -1.13 1.05
N PHE A 59 4.39 -1.10 1.82
CA PHE A 59 3.19 -1.89 1.57
C PHE A 59 2.03 -0.92 1.41
N VAL A 60 1.39 -0.95 0.25
CA VAL A 60 0.25 -0.08 -0.04
C VAL A 60 -0.93 -0.90 -0.52
N SER A 61 -2.11 -0.30 -0.47
CA SER A 61 -3.33 -0.87 -1.01
C SER A 61 -3.90 0.03 -2.09
N CYS A 62 -4.97 -0.42 -2.73
CA CYS A 62 -5.64 0.36 -3.77
C CYS A 62 -7.13 0.04 -3.82
N ASN A 63 -7.86 0.82 -4.61
CA ASN A 63 -9.28 0.58 -4.86
C ASN A 63 -9.50 -0.03 -6.24
N GLY A 64 -8.58 0.13 -7.16
CA GLY A 64 -8.70 -0.43 -8.49
C GLY A 64 -7.37 -0.62 -9.20
N ILE A 65 -7.32 -1.67 -9.99
CA ILE A 65 -6.19 -1.96 -10.89
C ILE A 65 -6.80 -2.21 -12.26
N GLN A 66 -6.38 -1.42 -13.24
CA GLN A 66 -6.82 -1.60 -14.62
C GLN A 66 -5.64 -1.34 -15.55
N ASP A 67 -5.35 -2.30 -16.44
CA ASP A 67 -4.19 -2.27 -17.30
C ASP A 67 -2.91 -2.10 -16.46
N ASN A 68 -2.17 -1.02 -16.64
CA ASN A 68 -0.98 -0.73 -15.86
C ASN A 68 -1.24 0.23 -14.70
N ALA A 69 -2.47 0.71 -14.51
CA ALA A 69 -2.80 1.76 -13.55
C ALA A 69 -3.25 1.19 -12.21
N ILE A 70 -2.67 1.72 -11.14
CA ILE A 70 -3.10 1.47 -9.76
C ILE A 70 -3.75 2.75 -9.24
N ALA A 71 -5.00 2.64 -8.81
CA ALA A 71 -5.80 3.82 -8.49
C ALA A 71 -6.49 3.73 -7.12
N THR A 72 -6.77 4.91 -6.58
CA THR A 72 -7.55 5.10 -5.37
C THR A 72 -8.57 6.21 -5.59
N PHE A 73 -9.47 6.40 -4.63
CA PHE A 73 -10.57 7.35 -4.82
C PHE A 73 -10.21 8.80 -4.53
N SER A 74 -9.06 9.08 -3.91
CA SER A 74 -8.66 10.46 -3.60
C SER A 74 -7.20 10.72 -3.91
N GLU A 75 -6.95 11.94 -4.35
CA GLU A 75 -5.59 12.42 -4.59
C GLU A 75 -4.74 12.39 -3.32
N GLU A 76 -5.30 12.80 -2.19
CA GLU A 76 -4.56 12.87 -0.93
C GLU A 76 -4.03 11.51 -0.50
N GLU A 77 -4.84 10.46 -0.59
CA GLU A 77 -4.40 9.11 -0.27
C GLU A 77 -3.41 8.59 -1.31
N GLY A 78 -3.69 8.84 -2.58
CA GLY A 78 -2.80 8.42 -3.66
C GLY A 78 -1.40 9.02 -3.53
N GLU A 79 -1.31 10.29 -3.21
CA GLU A 79 0.00 10.96 -3.09
C GLU A 79 0.79 10.46 -1.88
N SER A 80 0.13 10.17 -0.76
CA SER A 80 0.79 9.55 0.40
C SER A 80 1.42 8.20 0.03
N GLN A 81 0.66 7.38 -0.69
CA GLN A 81 1.15 6.07 -1.12
C GLN A 81 2.26 6.18 -2.16
N ARG A 82 2.14 7.13 -3.09
CA ARG A 82 3.17 7.36 -4.09
C ARG A 82 4.52 7.72 -3.46
N ILE A 83 4.53 8.64 -2.51
CA ILE A 83 5.77 9.03 -1.83
C ILE A 83 6.36 7.85 -1.06
N ALA A 84 5.54 7.11 -0.33
CA ALA A 84 6.03 5.93 0.39
C ALA A 84 6.68 4.93 -0.56
N LEU A 85 6.06 4.64 -1.69
CA LEU A 85 6.61 3.75 -2.70
C LEU A 85 7.91 4.29 -3.31
N ASN A 86 7.92 5.57 -3.68
CA ASN A 86 9.10 6.18 -4.29
C ASN A 86 10.31 6.21 -3.35
N ASN A 87 10.05 6.24 -2.04
CA ASN A 87 11.10 6.27 -1.02
C ASN A 87 11.46 4.89 -0.48
N SER A 88 11.05 3.81 -1.15
CA SER A 88 11.29 2.45 -0.68
C SER A 88 12.12 1.65 -1.69
N ASN A 89 12.90 0.70 -1.17
CA ASN A 89 13.69 -0.22 -1.99
C ASN A 89 12.85 -1.33 -2.61
N LYS A 90 11.88 -1.85 -1.85
CA LYS A 90 10.95 -2.89 -2.31
C LYS A 90 9.53 -2.39 -2.18
N LYS A 91 8.72 -2.63 -3.21
CA LYS A 91 7.39 -2.08 -3.35
C LYS A 91 6.36 -3.20 -3.44
N TYR A 92 5.45 -3.25 -2.47
CA TYR A 92 4.42 -4.28 -2.38
C TYR A 92 3.03 -3.67 -2.49
N LEU A 93 2.19 -4.25 -3.34
CA LEU A 93 0.79 -3.88 -3.46
C LEU A 93 -0.07 -5.00 -2.88
N LEU A 94 -0.90 -4.68 -1.89
CA LEU A 94 -1.83 -5.62 -1.27
C LEU A 94 -3.23 -5.33 -1.81
N ALA A 95 -3.79 -6.26 -2.57
CA ALA A 95 -5.09 -6.08 -3.21
C ALA A 95 -5.84 -7.39 -3.31
N ASP A 96 -7.03 -7.46 -2.74
CA ASP A 96 -7.87 -8.65 -2.90
C ASP A 96 -8.40 -8.74 -4.34
N ASN A 97 -9.00 -9.89 -4.68
CA ASN A 97 -9.45 -10.16 -6.05
C ASN A 97 -10.45 -9.13 -6.58
N SER A 98 -11.20 -8.47 -5.69
CA SER A 98 -12.23 -7.50 -6.10
C SER A 98 -11.67 -6.21 -6.67
N LYS A 99 -10.38 -5.94 -6.48
CA LYS A 99 -9.74 -4.70 -6.94
C LYS A 99 -9.27 -4.77 -8.39
N PHE A 100 -9.22 -5.95 -8.97
CA PHE A 100 -8.68 -6.14 -10.33
C PHE A 100 -9.74 -5.87 -11.40
N ASN A 101 -9.28 -5.37 -12.54
CA ASN A 101 -10.11 -5.02 -13.68
C ASN A 101 -11.15 -3.93 -13.36
N LYS A 102 -10.75 -3.02 -12.48
CA LYS A 102 -11.55 -1.86 -12.09
C LYS A 102 -10.67 -0.63 -12.11
N PHE A 103 -11.26 0.50 -12.47
CA PHE A 103 -10.57 1.79 -12.33
C PHE A 103 -11.14 2.55 -11.13
N ASP A 104 -10.40 3.56 -10.67
CA ASP A 104 -10.90 4.52 -9.70
C ASP A 104 -10.40 5.91 -10.08
N PHE A 105 -10.79 6.89 -9.32
CA PHE A 105 -10.68 8.30 -9.68
C PHE A 105 -9.23 8.75 -9.90
N TYR A 106 -8.30 8.34 -9.04
CA TYR A 106 -6.94 8.86 -9.04
C TYR A 106 -5.91 7.75 -9.19
N THR A 107 -5.19 7.74 -10.31
CA THR A 107 -4.08 6.81 -10.53
C THR A 107 -2.84 7.33 -9.81
N PHE A 108 -2.28 6.53 -8.92
CA PHE A 108 -1.11 6.97 -8.16
C PHE A 108 0.16 6.21 -8.48
N TYR A 109 0.08 5.05 -9.13
CA TYR A 109 1.26 4.25 -9.47
C TYR A 109 0.99 3.33 -10.65
N ASN A 110 2.05 2.70 -11.16
CA ASN A 110 1.97 1.73 -12.26
C ASN A 110 2.35 0.34 -11.77
N ILE A 111 1.66 -0.67 -12.31
CA ILE A 111 1.96 -2.08 -12.00
C ILE A 111 3.42 -2.41 -12.35
N SER A 112 3.92 -1.90 -13.47
CA SER A 112 5.29 -2.16 -13.91
C SER A 112 6.37 -1.68 -12.92
N ASP A 113 6.02 -0.76 -12.01
CA ASP A 113 6.94 -0.24 -11.00
C ASP A 113 6.79 -0.92 -9.63
N ILE A 114 5.90 -1.90 -9.51
CA ILE A 114 5.67 -2.67 -8.28
C ILE A 114 6.50 -3.96 -8.33
N ASP A 115 7.19 -4.29 -7.24
CA ASP A 115 7.99 -5.51 -7.16
C ASP A 115 7.14 -6.75 -6.95
N THR A 116 6.11 -6.66 -6.10
CA THR A 116 5.26 -7.82 -5.78
C THR A 116 3.83 -7.37 -5.50
N ILE A 117 2.88 -8.08 -6.09
CA ILE A 117 1.47 -7.97 -5.73
C ILE A 117 1.12 -9.15 -4.83
N VAL A 118 0.47 -8.88 -3.71
CA VAL A 118 -0.08 -9.93 -2.83
C VAL A 118 -1.61 -9.88 -2.96
N SER A 119 -2.19 -11.00 -3.37
CA SER A 119 -3.64 -11.10 -3.53
C SER A 119 -4.15 -12.40 -2.92
N ASP A 120 -5.41 -12.72 -3.13
CA ASP A 120 -6.03 -13.92 -2.60
C ASP A 120 -6.21 -15.00 -3.67
N SER A 121 -6.58 -16.20 -3.24
CA SER A 121 -6.74 -17.37 -4.11
C SER A 121 -7.90 -17.27 -5.09
N LYS A 122 -8.78 -16.27 -4.94
CA LYS A 122 -9.92 -16.06 -5.82
C LYS A 122 -9.57 -15.23 -7.06
N LEU A 123 -8.33 -14.74 -7.15
CA LEU A 123 -7.89 -14.03 -8.35
C LEU A 123 -8.02 -14.93 -9.57
N SER A 124 -8.62 -14.41 -10.66
CA SER A 124 -8.80 -15.21 -11.86
C SER A 124 -7.48 -15.61 -12.47
N LYS A 125 -7.46 -16.79 -13.06
CA LYS A 125 -6.27 -17.31 -13.73
C LYS A 125 -5.82 -16.41 -14.87
N GLU A 126 -6.76 -15.85 -15.62
CA GLU A 126 -6.46 -14.92 -16.71
C GLU A 126 -5.75 -13.67 -16.21
N THR A 127 -6.26 -13.04 -15.15
CA THR A 127 -5.64 -11.87 -14.55
C THR A 127 -4.26 -12.19 -13.98
N PHE A 128 -4.13 -13.32 -13.32
CA PHE A 128 -2.84 -13.78 -12.79
C PHE A 128 -1.81 -13.92 -13.90
N GLU A 129 -2.16 -14.61 -14.99
CA GLU A 129 -1.24 -14.82 -16.12
C GLU A 129 -0.84 -13.51 -16.79
N GLN A 130 -1.81 -12.60 -16.97
CA GLN A 130 -1.55 -11.30 -17.59
C GLN A 130 -0.59 -10.45 -16.77
N LEU A 131 -0.82 -10.35 -15.47
CA LEU A 131 -0.01 -9.51 -14.60
C LEU A 131 1.34 -10.13 -14.24
N SER A 132 1.43 -11.46 -14.23
CA SER A 132 2.69 -12.17 -13.97
C SER A 132 3.78 -11.85 -14.98
N LYS A 133 3.41 -11.34 -16.14
CA LYS A 133 4.37 -10.89 -17.16
C LYS A 133 5.06 -9.59 -16.77
N GLN A 134 4.47 -8.82 -15.87
CA GLN A 134 4.98 -7.50 -15.48
C GLN A 134 5.55 -7.48 -14.07
N THR A 135 5.04 -8.31 -13.16
CA THR A 135 5.45 -8.29 -11.77
C THR A 135 5.21 -9.65 -11.12
N LYS A 136 5.84 -9.87 -9.98
CA LYS A 136 5.64 -11.07 -9.18
C LYS A 136 4.29 -10.99 -8.46
N ILE A 137 3.55 -12.11 -8.43
CA ILE A 137 2.29 -12.19 -7.70
C ILE A 137 2.36 -13.33 -6.70
N ILE A 138 2.01 -13.03 -5.46
CA ILE A 138 1.88 -14.01 -4.38
C ILE A 138 0.39 -14.10 -4.04
N LEU A 139 -0.14 -15.33 -4.03
CA LEU A 139 -1.53 -15.55 -3.64
C LEU A 139 -1.58 -16.14 -2.23
N SER A 140 -2.45 -15.58 -1.39
CA SER A 140 -2.71 -16.15 -0.08
C SER A 140 -3.43 -17.50 -0.23
N LYS A 141 -3.20 -18.38 0.72
CA LYS A 141 -3.92 -19.65 0.77
C LYS A 141 -5.40 -19.41 1.11
N PRO A 142 -6.29 -20.28 0.61
CA PRO A 142 -7.73 -20.18 0.94
C PRO A 142 -7.98 -20.33 2.43
#